data_1f735324a1892896b74b34adbcc41913
#
_entry.id   1f735324a1892896b74b34adbcc41913
#
_cell.length_a   1.000
_cell.length_b   1.000
_cell.length_c   1.000
_cell.angle_alpha   90.00
_cell.angle_beta   90.00
_cell.angle_gamma   90.00
#
_symmetry.space_group_name_H-M   'P 1'
#
loop_
_entity.id
_entity.type
_entity.pdbx_description
1 polymer ?
#
loop_
_entity_poly.entity_id
_entity_poly.type
_entity_poly.pdbx_seq_one_letter_code
_entity_poly.pdbx_strand_id
1 'polypeptide(L)'
;MMKPTIVLTIICLVAAAALAGTYQFTKPMIDAINERMAAEARMTVLPTADGFEPVDTELQDGVIEVYKATNGAGVVVTSGFKGFGGLVTVMTGFDADGVITGVAVTDASDETPGLGSKATLPSYTDQFVGATAIQFNDASGDGTRIDGVSGATYTSTAVFTAVNAAIAQFAELGGAL
;
A
#
# COMPACT_ATOMS: atom_id res chain seq x y z
N MET A 1 -11.78 25.63 44.63
CA MET A 1 -11.52 25.36 43.19
C MET A 1 -10.77 24.06 42.91
N MET A 2 -10.10 23.38 43.86
CA MET A 2 -9.36 22.13 43.63
C MET A 2 -10.22 20.87 43.40
N LYS A 3 -11.42 20.79 43.98
CA LYS A 3 -12.27 19.58 43.86
C LYS A 3 -12.66 19.19 42.41
N PRO A 4 -13.11 20.11 41.54
CA PRO A 4 -13.50 19.75 40.17
C PRO A 4 -12.28 19.32 39.33
N THR A 5 -11.10 19.91 39.57
CA THR A 5 -9.86 19.53 38.88
C THR A 5 -9.44 18.11 39.21
N ILE A 6 -9.50 17.73 40.50
CA ILE A 6 -9.16 16.37 40.96
C ILE A 6 -10.11 15.35 40.34
N VAL A 7 -11.43 15.63 40.35
CA VAL A 7 -12.44 14.74 39.76
C VAL A 7 -12.17 14.55 38.26
N LEU A 8 -11.90 15.63 37.53
CA LEU A 8 -11.60 15.57 36.11
C LEU A 8 -10.34 14.72 35.83
N THR A 9 -9.28 14.95 36.62
CA THR A 9 -8.03 14.18 36.48
C THR A 9 -8.28 12.68 36.70
N ILE A 10 -9.07 12.31 37.70
CA ILE A 10 -9.39 10.90 37.97
C ILE A 10 -10.17 10.30 36.79
N ILE A 11 -11.16 11.02 36.27
CA ILE A 11 -11.94 10.54 35.12
C ILE A 11 -11.03 10.33 33.90
N CYS A 12 -10.15 11.28 33.60
CA CYS A 12 -9.20 11.16 32.51
C CYS A 12 -8.25 9.97 32.68
N LEU A 13 -7.72 9.74 33.90
CA LEU A 13 -6.87 8.60 34.18
C LEU A 13 -7.59 7.26 34.02
N VAL A 14 -8.82 7.16 34.52
CA VAL A 14 -9.63 5.93 34.37
C VAL A 14 -9.94 5.67 32.90
N ALA A 15 -10.36 6.70 32.16
CA ALA A 15 -10.63 6.59 30.73
C ALA A 15 -9.38 6.19 29.93
N ALA A 16 -8.25 6.81 30.22
CA ALA A 16 -6.97 6.47 29.57
C ALA A 16 -6.53 5.03 29.86
N ALA A 17 -6.67 4.58 31.12
CA ALA A 17 -6.34 3.22 31.50
C ALA A 17 -7.28 2.19 30.84
N ALA A 18 -8.57 2.50 30.73
CA ALA A 18 -9.54 1.64 30.04
C ALA A 18 -9.22 1.53 28.53
N LEU A 19 -8.92 2.65 27.88
CA LEU A 19 -8.53 2.67 26.45
C LEU A 19 -7.22 1.92 26.23
N ALA A 20 -6.21 2.13 27.06
CA ALA A 20 -4.93 1.45 26.96
C ALA A 20 -5.10 -0.08 27.15
N GLY A 21 -5.91 -0.50 28.12
CA GLY A 21 -6.23 -1.90 28.33
C GLY A 21 -6.92 -2.55 27.13
N THR A 22 -7.94 -1.88 26.60
CA THR A 22 -8.65 -2.35 25.39
C THR A 22 -7.71 -2.46 24.20
N TYR A 23 -6.87 -1.44 24.00
CA TYR A 23 -5.89 -1.42 22.89
C TYR A 23 -4.89 -2.59 22.99
N GLN A 24 -4.34 -2.86 24.18
CA GLN A 24 -3.42 -3.98 24.42
C GLN A 24 -4.02 -5.33 24.04
N PHE A 25 -5.31 -5.52 24.30
CA PHE A 25 -6.02 -6.74 23.94
C PHE A 25 -6.34 -6.83 22.44
N THR A 26 -6.71 -5.71 21.84
CA THR A 26 -7.18 -5.66 20.45
C THR A 26 -6.03 -5.62 19.45
N LYS A 27 -4.91 -4.96 19.82
CA LYS A 27 -3.75 -4.77 18.91
C LYS A 27 -3.23 -6.08 18.31
N PRO A 28 -2.93 -7.16 19.06
CA PRO A 28 -2.40 -8.39 18.46
C PRO A 28 -3.38 -9.06 17.47
N MET A 29 -4.68 -8.90 17.70
CA MET A 29 -5.69 -9.41 16.77
C MET A 29 -5.77 -8.58 15.50
N ILE A 30 -5.65 -7.26 15.61
CA ILE A 30 -5.58 -6.35 14.46
C ILE A 30 -4.32 -6.65 13.65
N ASP A 31 -3.16 -6.77 14.29
CA ASP A 31 -1.90 -7.05 13.63
C ASP A 31 -1.95 -8.40 12.87
N ALA A 32 -2.54 -9.44 13.48
CA ALA A 32 -2.72 -10.74 12.83
C ALA A 32 -3.67 -10.70 11.62
N ILE A 33 -4.74 -9.90 11.70
CA ILE A 33 -5.67 -9.72 10.59
C ILE A 33 -4.98 -8.95 9.45
N ASN A 34 -4.27 -7.88 9.78
CA ASN A 34 -3.55 -7.06 8.78
C ASN A 34 -2.48 -7.88 8.05
N GLU A 35 -1.71 -8.70 8.77
CA GLU A 35 -0.70 -9.57 8.15
C GLU A 35 -1.35 -10.61 7.22
N ARG A 36 -2.48 -11.18 7.64
CA ARG A 36 -3.23 -12.10 6.80
C ARG A 36 -3.76 -11.44 5.53
N MET A 37 -4.34 -10.25 5.66
CA MET A 37 -4.82 -9.47 4.51
C MET A 37 -3.65 -9.07 3.58
N ALA A 38 -2.51 -8.71 4.15
CA ALA A 38 -1.30 -8.41 3.37
C ALA A 38 -0.79 -9.65 2.62
N ALA A 39 -0.77 -10.82 3.27
CA ALA A 39 -0.38 -12.07 2.63
C ALA A 39 -1.34 -12.46 1.48
N GLU A 40 -2.65 -12.29 1.67
CA GLU A 40 -3.66 -12.51 0.62
C GLU A 40 -3.49 -11.52 -0.55
N ALA A 41 -3.20 -10.25 -0.25
CA ALA A 41 -2.92 -9.24 -1.27
C ALA A 41 -1.65 -9.56 -2.08
N ARG A 42 -0.56 -10.01 -1.42
CA ARG A 42 0.67 -10.45 -2.11
C ARG A 42 0.37 -11.58 -3.11
N MET A 43 -0.42 -12.58 -2.71
CA MET A 43 -0.84 -13.67 -3.62
C MET A 43 -1.74 -13.18 -4.76
N THR A 44 -2.50 -12.12 -4.54
CA THR A 44 -3.36 -11.55 -5.58
C THR A 44 -2.54 -10.80 -6.64
N VAL A 45 -1.51 -10.04 -6.24
CA VAL A 45 -0.68 -9.28 -7.18
C VAL A 45 0.40 -10.13 -7.85
N LEU A 46 0.81 -11.25 -7.25
CA LEU A 46 1.76 -12.22 -7.83
C LEU A 46 1.25 -13.65 -7.64
N PRO A 47 0.25 -14.08 -8.42
CA PRO A 47 -0.43 -15.38 -8.23
C PRO A 47 0.44 -16.60 -8.57
N THR A 48 1.58 -16.40 -9.21
CA THR A 48 2.55 -17.47 -9.54
C THR A 48 3.50 -17.81 -8.40
N ALA A 49 3.46 -17.04 -7.29
CA ALA A 49 4.30 -17.27 -6.13
C ALA A 49 3.75 -18.41 -5.25
N ASP A 50 4.63 -19.22 -4.66
CA ASP A 50 4.28 -20.27 -3.68
C ASP A 50 4.27 -19.72 -2.24
N GLY A 51 5.02 -18.66 -1.98
CA GLY A 51 5.18 -18.01 -0.70
C GLY A 51 6.05 -16.77 -0.83
N PHE A 52 6.23 -16.04 0.26
CA PHE A 52 6.94 -14.77 0.26
C PHE A 52 7.93 -14.70 1.42
N GLU A 53 9.12 -14.15 1.15
CA GLU A 53 10.14 -13.83 2.15
C GLU A 53 10.47 -12.33 2.08
N PRO A 54 10.63 -11.66 3.23
CA PRO A 54 11.04 -10.25 3.24
C PRO A 54 12.46 -10.11 2.70
N VAL A 55 12.68 -9.04 1.94
CA VAL A 55 14.00 -8.68 1.41
C VAL A 55 14.54 -7.52 2.23
N ASP A 56 15.71 -7.72 2.86
CA ASP A 56 16.43 -6.65 3.57
C ASP A 56 17.28 -5.88 2.53
N THR A 57 16.79 -4.73 2.12
CA THR A 57 17.40 -3.87 1.10
C THR A 57 17.22 -2.41 1.46
N GLU A 58 18.02 -1.54 0.84
CA GLU A 58 17.80 -0.10 0.91
C GLU A 58 16.50 0.25 0.19
N LEU A 59 15.58 0.92 0.90
CA LEU A 59 14.26 1.26 0.37
C LEU A 59 14.29 2.64 -0.29
N GLN A 60 13.72 2.72 -1.48
CA GLN A 60 13.48 3.98 -2.19
C GLN A 60 12.43 4.83 -1.48
N ASP A 61 12.40 6.14 -1.78
CA ASP A 61 11.41 7.05 -1.21
C ASP A 61 9.97 6.57 -1.46
N GLY A 62 9.19 6.50 -0.39
CA GLY A 62 7.82 6.01 -0.41
C GLY A 62 7.67 4.48 -0.45
N VAL A 63 8.74 3.70 -0.59
CA VAL A 63 8.68 2.24 -0.45
C VAL A 63 8.67 1.87 1.04
N ILE A 64 7.80 0.94 1.43
CA ILE A 64 7.59 0.51 2.82
C ILE A 64 8.25 -0.83 3.07
N GLU A 65 8.07 -1.78 2.14
CA GLU A 65 8.58 -3.14 2.27
C GLU A 65 8.71 -3.82 0.90
N VAL A 66 9.59 -4.81 0.84
CA VAL A 66 9.82 -5.63 -0.34
C VAL A 66 9.78 -7.10 0.06
N TYR A 67 9.06 -7.90 -0.70
CA TYR A 67 9.01 -9.35 -0.56
C TYR A 67 9.39 -10.03 -1.86
N LYS A 68 10.19 -11.08 -1.79
CA LYS A 68 10.46 -11.95 -2.92
C LYS A 68 9.64 -13.24 -2.83
N ALA A 69 9.28 -13.78 -3.97
CA ALA A 69 8.65 -15.09 -4.07
C ALA A 69 9.67 -16.20 -3.77
N THR A 70 9.30 -17.18 -2.93
CA THR A 70 10.19 -18.28 -2.54
C THR A 70 10.55 -19.20 -3.70
N ASN A 71 9.71 -19.26 -4.73
CA ASN A 71 9.95 -20.02 -5.96
C ASN A 71 10.65 -19.21 -7.07
N GLY A 72 11.07 -17.97 -6.79
CA GLY A 72 11.71 -17.09 -7.77
C GLY A 72 10.76 -16.53 -8.84
N ALA A 73 9.43 -16.59 -8.62
CA ALA A 73 8.45 -16.10 -9.58
C ALA A 73 8.49 -14.57 -9.76
N GLY A 74 9.07 -13.84 -8.80
CA GLY A 74 9.18 -12.39 -8.86
C GLY A 74 9.19 -11.74 -7.48
N VAL A 75 8.75 -10.47 -7.43
CA VAL A 75 8.83 -9.60 -6.26
C VAL A 75 7.51 -8.87 -6.04
N VAL A 76 7.19 -8.60 -4.80
CA VAL A 76 6.10 -7.68 -4.41
C VAL A 76 6.69 -6.52 -3.66
N VAL A 77 6.39 -5.31 -4.10
CA VAL A 77 6.79 -4.05 -3.46
C VAL A 77 5.56 -3.36 -2.91
N THR A 78 5.61 -2.99 -1.63
CA THR A 78 4.59 -2.16 -0.99
C THR A 78 5.09 -0.72 -0.89
N SER A 79 4.32 0.22 -1.41
CA SER A 79 4.66 1.65 -1.43
C SER A 79 3.49 2.47 -0.88
N GLY A 80 3.80 3.63 -0.28
CA GLY A 80 2.78 4.52 0.28
C GLY A 80 3.02 5.97 -0.09
N PHE A 81 2.00 6.64 -0.66
CA PHE A 81 2.05 8.06 -0.97
C PHE A 81 0.79 8.78 -0.51
N LYS A 82 0.93 10.07 -0.25
CA LYS A 82 -0.18 10.88 0.25
C LYS A 82 -1.20 11.12 -0.86
N GLY A 83 -2.42 10.64 -0.64
CA GLY A 83 -3.60 10.96 -1.42
C GLY A 83 -4.27 12.26 -0.97
N PHE A 84 -5.60 12.33 -1.10
CA PHE A 84 -6.38 13.50 -0.68
C PHE A 84 -6.65 13.48 0.83
N GLY A 85 -7.15 12.38 1.37
CA GLY A 85 -7.52 12.24 2.78
C GLY A 85 -6.37 11.77 3.67
N GLY A 86 -5.55 10.87 3.19
CA GLY A 86 -4.49 10.24 3.96
C GLY A 86 -3.41 9.58 3.13
N LEU A 87 -2.71 8.62 3.74
CA LEU A 87 -1.76 7.77 3.05
C LEU A 87 -2.52 6.72 2.24
N VAL A 88 -2.15 6.57 0.97
CA VAL A 88 -2.63 5.50 0.11
C VAL A 88 -1.52 4.47 -0.03
N THR A 89 -1.77 3.24 0.41
CA THR A 89 -0.80 2.14 0.36
C THR A 89 -1.13 1.21 -0.79
N VAL A 90 -0.12 0.89 -1.59
CA VAL A 90 -0.24 0.11 -2.82
C VAL A 90 0.76 -1.03 -2.81
N MET A 91 0.30 -2.23 -3.12
CA MET A 91 1.15 -3.38 -3.44
C MET A 91 1.24 -3.55 -4.95
N THR A 92 2.46 -3.70 -5.46
CA THR A 92 2.74 -3.95 -6.86
C THR A 92 3.53 -5.25 -6.98
N GLY A 93 2.99 -6.22 -7.73
CA GLY A 93 3.67 -7.47 -8.06
C GLY A 93 4.43 -7.35 -9.38
N PHE A 94 5.63 -7.89 -9.42
CA PHE A 94 6.49 -7.98 -10.60
C PHE A 94 6.88 -9.42 -10.84
N ASP A 95 6.94 -9.85 -12.10
CA ASP A 95 7.60 -11.09 -12.46
C ASP A 95 9.13 -10.92 -12.52
N ALA A 96 9.84 -11.98 -12.87
CA ALA A 96 11.30 -11.99 -12.96
C ALA A 96 11.86 -11.03 -14.05
N ASP A 97 11.05 -10.70 -15.04
CA ASP A 97 11.41 -9.77 -16.14
C ASP A 97 11.05 -8.31 -15.81
N GLY A 98 10.45 -8.04 -14.65
CA GLY A 98 10.03 -6.71 -14.22
C GLY A 98 8.70 -6.24 -14.81
N VAL A 99 7.92 -7.16 -15.36
CA VAL A 99 6.57 -6.85 -15.84
C VAL A 99 5.61 -6.85 -14.65
N ILE A 100 4.78 -5.83 -14.53
CA ILE A 100 3.75 -5.75 -13.50
C ILE A 100 2.72 -6.86 -13.70
N THR A 101 2.60 -7.76 -12.73
CA THR A 101 1.63 -8.87 -12.72
C THR A 101 0.32 -8.50 -12.08
N GLY A 102 0.34 -7.53 -11.16
CA GLY A 102 -0.86 -7.04 -10.49
C GLY A 102 -0.57 -5.83 -9.61
N VAL A 103 -1.60 -5.03 -9.39
CA VAL A 103 -1.58 -3.89 -8.48
C VAL A 103 -2.79 -3.95 -7.57
N ALA A 104 -2.59 -3.82 -6.27
CA ALA A 104 -3.65 -3.77 -5.28
C ALA A 104 -3.46 -2.57 -4.35
N VAL A 105 -4.49 -1.75 -4.19
CA VAL A 105 -4.52 -0.70 -3.17
C VAL A 105 -4.97 -1.34 -1.86
N THR A 106 -4.05 -1.48 -0.91
CA THR A 106 -4.29 -2.19 0.35
C THR A 106 -4.84 -1.28 1.45
N ASP A 107 -4.56 0.01 1.38
CA ASP A 107 -5.16 1.00 2.27
C ASP A 107 -5.44 2.31 1.52
N ALA A 108 -6.69 2.74 1.58
CA ALA A 108 -7.21 4.02 1.13
C ALA A 108 -8.41 4.43 2.01
N SER A 109 -8.38 4.04 3.29
CA SER A 109 -9.49 4.19 4.24
C SER A 109 -9.84 5.66 4.51
N ASP A 110 -8.84 6.54 4.43
CA ASP A 110 -9.01 7.99 4.63
C ASP A 110 -9.48 8.73 3.36
N GLU A 111 -9.58 8.02 2.23
CA GLU A 111 -10.00 8.62 0.98
C GLU A 111 -11.53 8.81 0.91
N THR A 112 -11.96 9.79 0.13
CA THR A 112 -13.39 10.11 0.00
C THR A 112 -14.17 8.93 -0.58
N PRO A 113 -15.16 8.39 0.17
CA PRO A 113 -15.99 7.29 -0.32
C PRO A 113 -16.71 7.62 -1.62
N GLY A 114 -16.71 6.69 -2.58
CA GLY A 114 -17.35 6.86 -3.88
C GLY A 114 -16.59 7.76 -4.87
N LEU A 115 -15.49 8.37 -4.44
CA LEU A 115 -14.63 9.20 -5.27
C LEU A 115 -13.18 8.68 -5.24
N GLY A 116 -12.40 8.96 -4.23
CA GLY A 116 -11.03 8.45 -4.06
C GLY A 116 -10.98 6.92 -3.97
N SER A 117 -11.95 6.32 -3.30
CA SER A 117 -12.07 4.85 -3.23
C SER A 117 -12.24 4.15 -4.59
N LYS A 118 -12.55 4.87 -5.68
CA LYS A 118 -12.56 4.28 -7.03
C LYS A 118 -11.17 3.88 -7.52
N ALA A 119 -10.12 4.48 -6.98
CA ALA A 119 -8.75 4.09 -7.31
C ALA A 119 -8.36 2.70 -6.74
N THR A 120 -9.18 2.11 -5.86
CA THR A 120 -9.00 0.75 -5.36
C THR A 120 -9.65 -0.32 -6.26
N LEU A 121 -10.44 0.10 -7.25
CA LEU A 121 -11.19 -0.82 -8.09
C LEU A 121 -10.32 -1.41 -9.21
N PRO A 122 -10.58 -2.66 -9.63
CA PRO A 122 -9.89 -3.31 -10.75
C PRO A 122 -9.93 -2.47 -12.03
N SER A 123 -11.02 -1.73 -12.28
CA SER A 123 -11.13 -0.83 -13.44
C SER A 123 -10.05 0.25 -13.52
N TYR A 124 -9.37 0.53 -12.39
CA TYR A 124 -8.21 1.43 -12.35
C TYR A 124 -6.90 0.66 -12.24
N THR A 125 -6.83 -0.31 -11.32
CA THR A 125 -5.57 -1.03 -11.04
C THR A 125 -5.15 -1.98 -12.17
N ASP A 126 -6.09 -2.51 -12.95
CA ASP A 126 -5.79 -3.40 -14.09
C ASP A 126 -5.07 -2.69 -15.24
N GLN A 127 -5.12 -1.34 -15.30
CA GLN A 127 -4.40 -0.56 -16.32
C GLN A 127 -2.87 -0.73 -16.22
N PHE A 128 -2.37 -1.05 -15.03
CA PHE A 128 -0.92 -1.20 -14.77
C PHE A 128 -0.39 -2.57 -15.18
N VAL A 129 -1.26 -3.58 -15.29
CA VAL A 129 -0.86 -4.97 -15.55
C VAL A 129 -0.25 -5.11 -16.95
N GLY A 130 0.89 -5.79 -17.02
CA GLY A 130 1.65 -5.98 -18.26
C GLY A 130 2.61 -4.82 -18.59
N ALA A 131 2.64 -3.76 -17.80
CA ALA A 131 3.56 -2.64 -17.99
C ALA A 131 4.92 -2.91 -17.33
N THR A 132 5.98 -2.36 -17.93
CA THR A 132 7.32 -2.25 -17.32
C THR A 132 7.69 -0.80 -17.01
N ALA A 133 7.00 0.14 -17.66
CA ALA A 133 7.07 1.57 -17.42
C ALA A 133 5.69 2.18 -17.60
N ILE A 134 5.38 3.23 -16.88
CA ILE A 134 4.05 3.85 -16.85
C ILE A 134 4.11 5.36 -17.05
N GLN A 135 3.03 5.93 -17.63
CA GLN A 135 2.86 7.37 -17.83
C GLN A 135 1.48 7.78 -17.34
N PHE A 136 1.38 8.96 -16.72
CA PHE A 136 0.11 9.45 -16.20
C PHE A 136 -0.60 10.38 -17.19
N ASN A 137 -1.83 10.08 -17.54
CA ASN A 137 -2.68 10.82 -18.47
C ASN A 137 -2.00 11.04 -19.85
N ASP A 138 -1.87 12.32 -20.28
CA ASP A 138 -1.36 12.69 -21.60
C ASP A 138 0.16 12.96 -21.61
N ALA A 139 0.91 12.44 -20.66
CA ALA A 139 2.36 12.58 -20.70
C ALA A 139 2.92 11.94 -21.98
N SER A 140 3.82 12.65 -22.66
CA SER A 140 4.51 12.14 -23.84
C SER A 140 5.81 11.47 -23.40
N GLY A 141 5.86 10.16 -23.42
CA GLY A 141 7.05 9.38 -23.05
C GLY A 141 6.87 7.92 -23.45
N ASP A 142 7.86 7.09 -23.14
CA ASP A 142 7.81 5.65 -23.37
C ASP A 142 7.23 4.95 -22.15
N GLY A 143 6.07 4.33 -22.27
CA GLY A 143 5.42 3.60 -21.18
C GLY A 143 3.91 3.41 -21.38
N THR A 144 3.32 2.52 -20.61
CA THR A 144 1.88 2.29 -20.65
C THR A 144 1.15 3.50 -20.06
N ARG A 145 0.19 4.02 -20.80
CA ARG A 145 -0.63 5.16 -20.37
C ARG A 145 -1.61 4.69 -19.29
N ILE A 146 -1.64 5.42 -18.19
CA ILE A 146 -2.58 5.23 -17.08
C ILE A 146 -3.51 6.44 -17.00
N ASP A 147 -4.79 6.20 -17.19
CA ASP A 147 -5.80 7.26 -17.08
C ASP A 147 -6.26 7.40 -15.63
N GLY A 148 -6.18 8.62 -15.10
CA GLY A 148 -6.60 8.92 -13.73
C GLY A 148 -8.11 8.79 -13.53
N VAL A 149 -8.53 8.53 -12.29
CA VAL A 149 -9.94 8.48 -11.91
C VAL A 149 -10.52 9.90 -11.91
N SER A 150 -11.57 10.09 -12.70
CA SER A 150 -12.26 11.40 -12.81
C SER A 150 -12.77 11.86 -11.43
N GLY A 151 -12.40 13.09 -11.05
CA GLY A 151 -12.73 13.69 -9.77
C GLY A 151 -11.86 13.23 -8.58
N ALA A 152 -10.95 12.26 -8.78
CA ALA A 152 -10.05 11.74 -7.73
C ALA A 152 -8.58 11.87 -8.13
N THR A 153 -8.18 13.01 -8.69
CA THR A 153 -6.83 13.22 -9.22
C THR A 153 -5.74 13.00 -8.18
N TYR A 154 -5.92 13.48 -6.94
CA TYR A 154 -4.92 13.31 -5.87
C TYR A 154 -4.71 11.82 -5.54
N THR A 155 -5.79 11.07 -5.38
CA THR A 155 -5.70 9.63 -5.08
C THR A 155 -5.10 8.85 -6.25
N SER A 156 -5.53 9.15 -7.49
CA SER A 156 -4.96 8.52 -8.69
C SER A 156 -3.46 8.82 -8.84
N THR A 157 -3.04 10.06 -8.56
CA THR A 157 -1.63 10.44 -8.57
C THR A 157 -0.84 9.71 -7.49
N ALA A 158 -1.42 9.54 -6.29
CA ALA A 158 -0.77 8.80 -5.21
C ALA A 158 -0.54 7.33 -5.60
N VAL A 159 -1.55 6.66 -6.16
CA VAL A 159 -1.40 5.27 -6.66
C VAL A 159 -0.37 5.20 -7.78
N PHE A 160 -0.43 6.09 -8.76
CA PHE A 160 0.54 6.15 -9.86
C PHE A 160 1.97 6.34 -9.35
N THR A 161 2.16 7.28 -8.40
CA THR A 161 3.48 7.55 -7.80
C THR A 161 3.99 6.35 -7.01
N ALA A 162 3.10 5.65 -6.29
CA ALA A 162 3.43 4.43 -5.55
C ALA A 162 3.89 3.31 -6.49
N VAL A 163 3.19 3.07 -7.59
CA VAL A 163 3.60 2.08 -8.60
C VAL A 163 4.92 2.48 -9.25
N ASN A 164 5.13 3.77 -9.52
CA ASN A 164 6.39 4.24 -10.13
C ASN A 164 7.57 4.08 -9.17
N ALA A 165 7.38 4.32 -7.86
CA ALA A 165 8.38 4.05 -6.84
C ALA A 165 8.70 2.54 -6.73
N ALA A 166 7.67 1.69 -6.86
CA ALA A 166 7.85 0.24 -6.90
C ALA A 166 8.66 -0.23 -8.13
N ILE A 167 8.43 0.36 -9.31
CA ILE A 167 9.24 0.11 -10.52
C ILE A 167 10.70 0.50 -10.28
N ALA A 168 10.94 1.68 -9.69
CA ALA A 168 12.29 2.14 -9.37
C ALA A 168 12.99 1.21 -8.37
N GLN A 169 12.27 0.77 -7.33
CA GLN A 169 12.78 -0.20 -6.35
C GLN A 169 13.13 -1.53 -7.00
N PHE A 170 12.28 -2.06 -7.88
CA PHE A 170 12.56 -3.29 -8.62
C PHE A 170 13.84 -3.17 -9.48
N ALA A 171 14.02 -2.04 -10.16
CA ALA A 171 15.22 -1.79 -10.98
C ALA A 171 16.50 -1.77 -10.13
N GLU A 172 16.45 -1.22 -8.91
CA GLU A 172 17.58 -1.21 -7.95
C GLU A 172 17.93 -2.61 -7.43
N LEU A 173 16.94 -3.49 -7.29
CA LEU A 173 17.18 -4.89 -6.92
C LEU A 173 17.93 -5.67 -8.03
N GLY A 174 18.11 -5.04 -9.22
CA GLY A 174 18.90 -5.56 -10.32
C GLY A 174 18.26 -6.77 -11.02
N GLY A 175 16.97 -6.98 -10.86
CA GLY A 175 16.27 -8.18 -11.36
C GLY A 175 16.81 -9.49 -10.77
N ALA A 176 17.70 -9.40 -9.80
CA ALA A 176 18.40 -10.53 -9.19
C ALA A 176 17.69 -10.95 -7.90
N LEU A 177 16.66 -11.77 -8.06
CA LEU A 177 16.01 -12.36 -6.88
C LEU A 177 15.80 -13.85 -7.08
#